data_fa32120cef694eafa29cfeb56af35823
#
_entry.id   fa32120cef694eafa29cfeb56af35823
#
_cell.length_a   1.000
_cell.length_b   1.000
_cell.length_c   1.000
_cell.angle_alpha   90.00
_cell.angle_beta   90.00
_cell.angle_gamma   90.00
#
_symmetry.space_group_name_H-M   'P 1'
#
loop_
_entity.id
_entity.type
_entity.pdbx_description
1 polymer ?
#
loop_
_entity_poly.entity_id
_entity_poly.type
_entity_poly.pdbx_seq_one_letter_code
_entity_poly.pdbx_strand_id
1 'polypeptide(L)'
;MSWSDFLLMINPNIEGLEMKTKPLQFVKNGEVVSLHNVSHTQTLLEVLRETLDCRGTKEGCNEGDCGACTVVLGEVDNGQMKYSAVNSCIRMAHSVHAMGVWTVEDLTTSQNALHPAQQAMLDCHGSQCGFC
;
A
#
# COMPACT_ATOMS: atom_id res chain seq x y z
N MET A 1 16.13 35.87 -5.77
CA MET A 1 15.53 35.13 -6.89
C MET A 1 14.89 33.86 -6.29
N SER A 2 13.58 33.74 -6.42
CA SER A 2 12.89 32.57 -5.89
C SER A 2 13.03 31.37 -6.84
N TRP A 3 12.76 30.13 -6.34
CA TRP A 3 12.73 28.94 -7.19
C TRP A 3 11.71 29.04 -8.32
N SER A 4 10.60 29.76 -8.08
CA SER A 4 9.59 30.08 -9.09
C SER A 4 10.13 30.92 -10.21
N ASP A 5 10.94 31.98 -9.90
CA ASP A 5 11.54 32.87 -10.90
C ASP A 5 12.55 32.11 -11.76
N PHE A 6 13.28 31.17 -11.16
CA PHE A 6 14.25 30.33 -11.88
C PHE A 6 13.57 29.37 -12.86
N LEU A 7 12.44 28.77 -12.46
CA LEU A 7 11.66 27.86 -13.31
C LEU A 7 11.01 28.58 -14.50
N LEU A 8 10.52 29.81 -14.32
CA LEU A 8 9.96 30.63 -15.39
C LEU A 8 11.02 31.05 -16.41
N MET A 9 12.27 31.21 -15.98
CA MET A 9 13.39 31.53 -16.87
C MET A 9 13.77 30.35 -17.79
N ILE A 10 13.59 29.11 -17.34
CA ILE A 10 13.97 27.90 -18.11
C ILE A 10 12.84 27.47 -19.05
N ASN A 11 11.60 27.72 -18.68
CA ASN A 11 10.44 27.34 -19.47
C ASN A 11 9.23 28.27 -19.20
N PRO A 12 9.02 29.31 -20.01
CA PRO A 12 7.94 30.27 -19.84
C PRO A 12 6.53 29.66 -20.01
N ASN A 13 6.40 28.43 -20.50
CA ASN A 13 5.13 27.72 -20.64
C ASN A 13 4.78 26.83 -19.43
N ILE A 14 5.49 26.99 -18.30
CA ILE A 14 5.22 26.24 -17.07
C ILE A 14 3.95 26.72 -16.34
N GLU A 15 3.49 27.95 -16.61
CA GLU A 15 2.18 28.43 -16.13
C GLU A 15 1.05 27.71 -16.88
N GLY A 16 0.47 26.72 -16.24
CA GLY A 16 -0.63 25.91 -16.78
C GLY A 16 -0.32 24.43 -16.95
N LEU A 17 0.88 23.98 -16.62
CA LEU A 17 1.15 22.55 -16.48
C LEU A 17 0.49 22.03 -15.20
N GLU A 18 -0.85 21.89 -15.22
CA GLU A 18 -1.53 21.01 -14.30
C GLU A 18 -0.91 19.62 -14.50
N MET A 19 -0.01 19.25 -13.61
CA MET A 19 0.42 17.86 -13.53
C MET A 19 -0.81 17.06 -13.12
N LYS A 20 -1.59 16.61 -14.11
CA LYS A 20 -2.64 15.62 -13.91
C LYS A 20 -1.95 14.36 -13.44
N THR A 21 -1.76 14.26 -12.14
CA THR A 21 -1.25 13.04 -11.53
C THR A 21 -2.23 11.94 -11.88
N LYS A 22 -1.75 10.92 -12.58
CA LYS A 22 -2.56 9.75 -12.86
C LYS A 22 -2.97 9.14 -11.52
N PRO A 23 -4.23 8.70 -11.36
CA PRO A 23 -4.65 8.06 -10.13
C PRO A 23 -3.82 6.79 -9.90
N LEU A 24 -3.48 6.55 -8.65
CA LEU A 24 -2.96 5.25 -8.23
C LEU A 24 -4.09 4.22 -8.32
N GLN A 25 -3.91 3.19 -9.12
CA GLN A 25 -4.90 2.13 -9.29
C GLN A 25 -4.29 0.77 -9.00
N PHE A 26 -4.95 -0.03 -8.20
CA PHE A 26 -4.58 -1.42 -7.90
C PHE A 26 -5.83 -2.23 -7.55
N VAL A 27 -5.72 -3.56 -7.55
CA VAL A 27 -6.83 -4.44 -7.19
C VAL A 27 -6.70 -4.83 -5.73
N LYS A 28 -7.77 -4.63 -4.95
CA LYS A 28 -7.88 -5.11 -3.58
C LYS A 28 -9.21 -5.81 -3.38
N ASN A 29 -9.18 -7.00 -2.82
CA ASN A 29 -10.38 -7.83 -2.58
C ASN A 29 -11.27 -8.02 -3.84
N GLY A 30 -10.63 -8.15 -5.01
CA GLY A 30 -11.32 -8.32 -6.29
C GLY A 30 -11.87 -7.03 -6.91
N GLU A 31 -11.75 -5.89 -6.25
CA GLU A 31 -12.22 -4.59 -6.73
C GLU A 31 -11.07 -3.68 -7.11
N VAL A 32 -11.28 -2.83 -8.12
CA VAL A 32 -10.31 -1.80 -8.51
C VAL A 32 -10.41 -0.62 -7.57
N VAL A 33 -9.36 -0.38 -6.79
CA VAL A 33 -9.19 0.83 -5.99
C VAL A 33 -8.54 1.90 -6.87
N SER A 34 -9.09 3.10 -6.87
CA SER A 34 -8.56 4.26 -7.61
C SER A 34 -8.43 5.46 -6.67
N LEU A 35 -7.20 5.87 -6.39
CA LEU A 35 -6.88 6.94 -5.46
C LEU A 35 -6.26 8.12 -6.18
N HIS A 36 -6.83 9.30 -5.96
CA HIS A 36 -6.31 10.57 -6.45
C HIS A 36 -5.50 11.27 -5.38
N ASN A 37 -4.54 12.09 -5.79
CA ASN A 37 -3.73 12.93 -4.89
C ASN A 37 -2.88 12.15 -3.87
N VAL A 38 -2.48 10.92 -4.19
CA VAL A 38 -1.51 10.17 -3.38
C VAL A 38 -0.13 10.81 -3.56
N SER A 39 0.51 11.18 -2.45
CA SER A 39 1.87 11.75 -2.49
C SER A 39 2.88 10.74 -3.03
N HIS A 40 3.88 11.22 -3.76
CA HIS A 40 4.99 10.38 -4.24
C HIS A 40 5.86 9.80 -3.11
N THR A 41 5.83 10.43 -1.95
CA THR A 41 6.55 9.98 -0.75
C THR A 41 5.71 9.12 0.18
N GLN A 42 4.42 8.95 -0.12
CA GLN A 42 3.50 8.17 0.71
C GLN A 42 3.79 6.68 0.55
N THR A 43 3.87 5.98 1.68
CA THR A 43 4.08 4.53 1.71
C THR A 43 2.78 3.77 1.46
N LEU A 44 2.91 2.51 1.04
CA LEU A 44 1.76 1.63 0.91
C LEU A 44 1.06 1.42 2.27
N LEU A 45 1.82 1.35 3.37
CA LEU A 45 1.29 1.22 4.72
C LEU A 45 0.37 2.40 5.07
N GLU A 46 0.80 3.63 4.83
CA GLU A 46 -0.01 4.83 5.07
C GLU A 46 -1.30 4.82 4.23
N VAL A 47 -1.23 4.46 2.95
CA VAL A 47 -2.41 4.34 2.10
C VAL A 47 -3.38 3.28 2.63
N LEU A 48 -2.88 2.11 3.02
CA LEU A 48 -3.73 1.03 3.54
C LEU A 48 -4.41 1.44 4.85
N ARG A 49 -3.69 2.04 5.79
CA ARG A 49 -4.20 2.35 7.12
C ARG A 49 -5.04 3.63 7.19
N GLU A 50 -4.61 4.69 6.49
CA GLU A 50 -5.18 6.02 6.62
C GLU A 50 -6.22 6.34 5.55
N THR A 51 -6.02 5.83 4.33
CA THR A 51 -6.94 6.08 3.21
C THR A 51 -7.99 4.98 3.08
N LEU A 52 -7.59 3.70 3.23
CA LEU A 52 -8.46 2.54 3.02
C LEU A 52 -8.97 1.91 4.33
N ASP A 53 -8.56 2.43 5.49
CA ASP A 53 -8.92 1.93 6.83
C ASP A 53 -8.57 0.44 7.07
N CYS A 54 -7.61 -0.10 6.31
CA CYS A 54 -7.10 -1.47 6.46
C CYS A 54 -6.11 -1.54 7.63
N ARG A 55 -6.60 -1.44 8.86
CA ARG A 55 -5.79 -1.31 10.09
C ARG A 55 -5.27 -2.63 10.64
N GLY A 56 -5.65 -3.76 10.06
CA GLY A 56 -5.05 -5.06 10.36
C GLY A 56 -3.58 -5.14 9.97
N THR A 57 -3.17 -4.41 8.92
CA THR A 57 -1.76 -4.18 8.59
C THR A 57 -1.17 -3.21 9.60
N LYS A 58 -0.20 -3.64 10.42
CA LYS A 58 0.30 -2.88 11.57
C LYS A 58 1.58 -2.12 11.25
N GLU A 59 1.79 -1.03 11.98
CA GLU A 59 3.04 -0.29 12.01
C GLU A 59 3.79 -0.62 13.29
N GLY A 60 4.87 -1.38 13.18
CA GLY A 60 5.75 -1.70 14.30
C GLY A 60 7.04 -0.87 14.25
N CYS A 61 8.00 -1.25 13.41
CA CYS A 61 9.30 -0.59 13.31
C CYS A 61 9.34 0.57 12.29
N ASN A 62 8.50 0.55 11.28
CA ASN A 62 8.49 1.48 10.14
C ASN A 62 9.82 1.58 9.35
N GLU A 63 10.64 0.52 9.41
CA GLU A 63 11.95 0.43 8.75
C GLU A 63 12.17 -0.90 8.00
N GLY A 64 11.10 -1.71 7.87
CA GLY A 64 11.14 -2.95 7.09
C GLY A 64 11.70 -4.17 7.84
N ASP A 65 11.84 -4.13 9.17
CA ASP A 65 12.46 -5.18 9.98
C ASP A 65 11.43 -6.13 10.61
N CYS A 66 10.47 -5.61 11.39
CA CYS A 66 9.61 -6.42 12.25
C CYS A 66 8.58 -7.28 11.50
N GLY A 67 8.23 -6.94 10.27
CA GLY A 67 7.25 -7.68 9.44
C GLY A 67 5.77 -7.44 9.81
N ALA A 68 5.46 -6.62 10.80
CA ALA A 68 4.08 -6.34 11.23
C ALA A 68 3.22 -5.69 10.12
N CYS A 69 3.87 -5.04 9.15
CA CYS A 69 3.27 -4.38 8.00
C CYS A 69 3.25 -5.26 6.73
N THR A 70 3.52 -6.57 6.84
CA THR A 70 3.60 -7.46 5.67
C THR A 70 2.26 -7.53 4.93
N VAL A 71 2.34 -7.37 3.61
CA VAL A 71 1.24 -7.56 2.65
C VAL A 71 1.71 -8.46 1.52
N VAL A 72 0.78 -9.02 0.75
CA VAL A 72 1.09 -9.79 -0.46
C VAL A 72 0.77 -8.94 -1.67
N LEU A 73 1.72 -8.84 -2.58
CA LEU A 73 1.54 -8.25 -3.91
C LEU A 73 1.43 -9.36 -4.96
N GLY A 74 0.54 -9.15 -5.94
CA GLY A 74 0.42 -9.99 -7.11
C GLY A 74 0.62 -9.17 -8.37
N GLU A 75 1.47 -9.65 -9.24
CA GLU A 75 1.72 -9.09 -10.56
C GLU A 75 1.60 -10.16 -11.63
N VAL A 76 1.24 -9.76 -12.85
CA VAL A 76 1.21 -10.67 -13.99
C VAL A 76 2.60 -10.64 -14.65
N ASP A 77 3.28 -11.78 -14.61
CA ASP A 77 4.56 -11.99 -15.28
C ASP A 77 4.41 -13.14 -16.30
N ASN A 78 4.68 -12.85 -17.57
CA ASN A 78 4.55 -13.82 -18.67
C ASN A 78 3.20 -14.58 -18.71
N GLY A 79 2.09 -13.88 -18.37
CA GLY A 79 0.75 -14.47 -18.35
C GLY A 79 0.44 -15.31 -17.12
N GLN A 80 1.33 -15.36 -16.15
CA GLN A 80 1.13 -16.04 -14.87
C GLN A 80 1.11 -15.04 -13.72
N MET A 81 0.28 -15.31 -12.71
CA MET A 81 0.24 -14.51 -11.49
C MET A 81 1.42 -14.89 -10.59
N LYS A 82 2.25 -13.90 -10.27
CA LYS A 82 3.38 -14.04 -9.36
C LYS A 82 3.08 -13.28 -8.07
N TYR A 83 3.25 -13.96 -6.96
CA TYR A 83 3.01 -13.39 -5.63
C TYR A 83 4.30 -13.13 -4.87
N SER A 84 4.35 -12.02 -4.15
CA SER A 84 5.49 -11.67 -3.29
C SER A 84 5.01 -11.05 -1.99
N ALA A 85 5.62 -11.45 -0.86
CA ALA A 85 5.41 -10.80 0.43
C ALA A 85 6.36 -9.61 0.56
N VAL A 86 5.83 -8.45 0.95
CA VAL A 86 6.61 -7.21 1.07
C VAL A 86 6.24 -6.47 2.36
N ASN A 87 7.19 -5.70 2.89
CA ASN A 87 6.94 -4.78 4.00
C ASN A 87 6.38 -3.47 3.45
N SER A 88 5.10 -3.20 3.74
CA SER A 88 4.39 -2.04 3.18
C SER A 88 4.91 -0.69 3.72
N CYS A 89 5.60 -0.66 4.86
CA CYS A 89 6.14 0.56 5.44
C CYS A 89 7.32 1.16 4.65
N ILE A 90 8.04 0.35 3.88
CA ILE A 90 9.15 0.79 3.01
C ILE A 90 8.81 0.70 1.52
N ARG A 91 7.60 0.28 1.19
CA ARG A 91 7.10 0.20 -0.19
C ARG A 91 6.36 1.49 -0.55
N MET A 92 6.81 2.21 -1.57
CA MET A 92 6.10 3.41 -2.04
C MET A 92 4.74 3.03 -2.63
N ALA A 93 3.70 3.80 -2.32
CA ALA A 93 2.34 3.53 -2.77
C ALA A 93 2.22 3.44 -4.30
N HIS A 94 2.86 4.35 -5.02
CA HIS A 94 2.80 4.36 -6.49
C HIS A 94 3.44 3.13 -7.15
N SER A 95 4.32 2.41 -6.44
CA SER A 95 4.98 1.22 -6.98
C SER A 95 4.07 0.00 -7.11
N VAL A 96 2.87 0.03 -6.53
CA VAL A 96 1.88 -1.05 -6.65
C VAL A 96 0.80 -0.76 -7.70
N HIS A 97 0.99 0.27 -8.54
CA HIS A 97 0.06 0.56 -9.63
C HIS A 97 -0.09 -0.66 -10.56
N ALA A 98 -1.34 -0.99 -10.89
CA ALA A 98 -1.74 -2.15 -11.70
C ALA A 98 -1.41 -3.53 -11.08
N MET A 99 -1.10 -3.61 -9.78
CA MET A 99 -0.89 -4.87 -9.06
C MET A 99 -2.15 -5.28 -8.27
N GLY A 100 -2.17 -6.53 -7.80
CA GLY A 100 -3.07 -6.97 -6.74
C GLY A 100 -2.42 -6.76 -5.37
N VAL A 101 -3.21 -6.33 -4.37
CA VAL A 101 -2.75 -6.12 -3.00
C VAL A 101 -3.65 -6.91 -2.06
N TRP A 102 -3.06 -7.81 -1.26
CA TRP A 102 -3.76 -8.57 -0.23
C TRP A 102 -3.20 -8.24 1.15
N THR A 103 -4.11 -8.00 2.06
CA THR A 103 -3.81 -7.71 3.47
C THR A 103 -4.36 -8.82 4.37
N VAL A 104 -4.09 -8.74 5.65
CA VAL A 104 -4.58 -9.74 6.62
C VAL A 104 -6.11 -9.81 6.67
N GLU A 105 -6.81 -8.72 6.38
CA GLU A 105 -8.27 -8.68 6.29
C GLU A 105 -8.81 -9.57 5.17
N ASP A 106 -8.07 -9.69 4.07
CA ASP A 106 -8.50 -10.46 2.89
C ASP A 106 -8.39 -11.98 3.10
N LEU A 107 -7.83 -12.43 4.22
CA LEU A 107 -7.82 -13.84 4.64
C LEU A 107 -9.16 -14.28 5.24
N THR A 108 -9.99 -13.34 5.67
CA THR A 108 -11.32 -13.63 6.22
C THR A 108 -12.24 -14.08 5.08
N THR A 109 -12.94 -15.20 5.29
CA THR A 109 -13.87 -15.74 4.29
C THR A 109 -15.14 -14.91 4.19
N SER A 110 -15.89 -15.10 3.10
CA SER A 110 -17.20 -14.44 2.85
C SER A 110 -18.24 -14.68 3.95
N GLN A 111 -18.02 -15.66 4.84
CA GLN A 111 -18.87 -15.96 5.99
C GLN A 111 -18.37 -15.34 7.29
N ASN A 112 -17.44 -14.36 7.23
CA ASN A 112 -16.76 -13.77 8.38
C ASN A 112 -16.02 -14.80 9.28
N ALA A 113 -15.72 -15.98 8.76
CA ALA A 113 -14.91 -16.96 9.47
C ALA A 113 -13.43 -16.60 9.33
N LEU A 114 -12.73 -16.55 10.45
CA LEU A 114 -11.30 -16.33 10.46
C LEU A 114 -10.58 -17.47 9.75
N HIS A 115 -9.51 -17.12 9.04
CA HIS A 115 -8.61 -18.14 8.52
C HIS A 115 -8.02 -18.97 9.68
N PRO A 116 -7.79 -20.28 9.55
CA PRO A 116 -7.26 -21.11 10.64
C PRO A 116 -5.99 -20.55 11.30
N ALA A 117 -5.11 -19.92 10.53
CA ALA A 117 -3.93 -19.25 11.08
C ALA A 117 -4.27 -18.04 11.96
N GLN A 118 -5.29 -17.25 11.59
CA GLN A 118 -5.77 -16.12 12.40
C GLN A 118 -6.42 -16.64 13.70
N GLN A 119 -7.22 -17.69 13.60
CA GLN A 119 -7.85 -18.32 14.76
C GLN A 119 -6.79 -18.88 15.72
N ALA A 120 -5.78 -19.57 15.22
CA ALA A 120 -4.69 -20.10 16.03
C ALA A 120 -3.89 -18.98 16.75
N MET A 121 -3.67 -17.82 16.07
CA MET A 121 -3.04 -16.66 16.69
C MET A 121 -3.86 -16.11 17.86
N LEU A 122 -5.18 -16.09 17.75
CA LEU A 122 -6.06 -15.69 18.84
C LEU A 122 -6.04 -16.70 20.00
N ASP A 123 -6.23 -17.97 19.71
CA ASP A 123 -6.33 -19.05 20.71
C ASP A 123 -5.02 -19.22 21.50
N CYS A 124 -3.89 -19.01 20.85
CA CYS A 124 -2.57 -19.14 21.45
C CYS A 124 -2.00 -17.79 21.94
N HIS A 125 -2.77 -16.70 21.91
CA HIS A 125 -2.29 -15.34 22.24
C HIS A 125 -1.00 -14.97 21.50
N GLY A 126 -0.90 -15.40 20.25
CA GLY A 126 0.29 -15.24 19.41
C GLY A 126 0.53 -13.78 19.08
N SER A 127 1.68 -13.24 19.46
CA SER A 127 2.15 -11.93 19.05
C SER A 127 3.67 -11.92 19.00
N GLN A 128 4.26 -11.03 18.21
CA GLN A 128 5.73 -10.90 18.15
C GLN A 128 6.26 -10.28 19.45
N CYS A 129 5.98 -8.99 19.67
CA CYS A 129 6.36 -8.30 20.91
C CYS A 129 5.15 -7.78 21.71
N GLY A 130 3.97 -7.81 21.12
CA GLY A 130 2.71 -7.38 21.73
C GLY A 130 2.53 -5.87 21.85
N PHE A 131 3.40 -5.06 21.20
CA PHE A 131 3.31 -3.60 21.26
C PHE A 131 2.25 -3.06 20.28
N CYS A 132 2.17 -3.59 19.09
CA CYS A 132 1.13 -3.27 18.12
C CYS A 132 -0.02 -4.28 18.22
#